data_37fe340e390edf539a3e343d5bb17376
#
_entry.id   37fe340e390edf539a3e343d5bb17376
#
_cell.length_a   1.000
_cell.length_b   1.000
_cell.length_c   1.000
_cell.angle_alpha   90.00
_cell.angle_beta   90.00
_cell.angle_gamma   90.00
#
_symmetry.space_group_name_H-M   'P 1'
#
loop_
_entity.id
_entity.type
_entity.pdbx_description
1 polymer ?
#
loop_
_entity_poly.entity_id
_entity_poly.type
_entity_poly.pdbx_seq_one_letter_code
_entity_poly.pdbx_strand_id
1 'polypeptide(L)'
;KEEVEKGTTYTAEVSTMFNGNQYCLFVYEVYEDVRLVGAPPSSIGKFGADTDNWMWPRHTGDFSVFRVYADKNGKPAKYSKDNVPLKPKHFLPISLKGLKENDFVMVMGFPGTTDRFLTSFGVEQAIDIYNPSVVTARTALRNVMQADMLQEPRVRIQYASKFASLSNYWKFYQGQTTCLKNLDVKSTKQALENRFAQWIEKDAKRKAEYGDVLANLKEAYQATGEYELLRVYTTDKRFLATSKAQISENHTMKLKTDKFFDCEEVMCFE
;
A
#
# COMPACT_ATOMS: atom_id res chain seq x y z
N LYS A 1 -12.26 2.38 23.32
CA LYS A 1 -11.80 1.05 22.96
C LYS A 1 -11.96 0.11 24.14
N GLU A 2 -11.24 0.34 25.24
CA GLU A 2 -11.22 -0.49 26.44
C GLU A 2 -12.62 -0.73 27.02
N GLU A 3 -13.49 0.27 27.01
CA GLU A 3 -14.87 0.17 27.51
C GLU A 3 -15.73 -0.81 26.70
N VAL A 4 -15.52 -0.87 25.38
CA VAL A 4 -16.24 -1.80 24.48
C VAL A 4 -15.71 -3.22 24.60
N GLU A 5 -14.43 -3.40 24.81
CA GLU A 5 -13.80 -4.73 24.94
C GLU A 5 -14.03 -5.35 26.33
N LYS A 6 -14.30 -4.52 27.35
CA LYS A 6 -14.45 -4.97 28.74
C LYS A 6 -15.68 -5.87 28.91
N GLY A 7 -15.44 -7.13 29.27
CA GLY A 7 -16.51 -8.13 29.51
C GLY A 7 -17.19 -8.63 28.24
N THR A 8 -16.65 -8.38 27.07
CA THR A 8 -17.15 -8.86 25.78
C THR A 8 -16.12 -9.72 25.04
N THR A 9 -16.54 -10.37 23.96
CA THR A 9 -15.66 -11.08 23.01
C THR A 9 -15.28 -10.20 21.81
N TYR A 10 -15.61 -8.92 21.86
CA TYR A 10 -15.33 -7.97 20.77
C TYR A 10 -13.89 -7.50 20.84
N THR A 11 -13.35 -7.21 19.65
CA THR A 11 -12.11 -6.48 19.47
C THR A 11 -12.45 -5.11 18.89
N ALA A 12 -11.88 -4.05 19.43
CA ALA A 12 -12.15 -2.70 18.96
C ALA A 12 -10.87 -2.00 18.47
N GLU A 13 -11.03 -1.25 17.40
CA GLU A 13 -9.95 -0.46 16.80
C GLU A 13 -10.43 0.98 16.57
N VAL A 14 -9.60 1.95 16.92
CA VAL A 14 -9.84 3.35 16.61
C VAL A 14 -8.97 3.71 15.41
N SER A 15 -9.61 4.08 14.31
CA SER A 15 -8.93 4.53 13.10
C SER A 15 -9.20 6.01 12.84
N THR A 16 -8.16 6.71 12.41
CA THR A 16 -8.25 8.11 11.98
C THR A 16 -8.62 8.18 10.51
N MET A 17 -9.58 9.02 10.18
CA MET A 17 -10.01 9.29 8.81
C MET A 17 -9.71 10.75 8.45
N PHE A 18 -9.56 11.03 7.15
CA PHE A 18 -9.34 12.38 6.62
C PHE A 18 -8.21 13.14 7.34
N ASN A 19 -7.03 12.49 7.45
CA ASN A 19 -5.84 13.04 8.11
C ASN A 19 -6.09 13.49 9.58
N GLY A 20 -6.90 12.74 10.32
CA GLY A 20 -7.18 13.03 11.73
C GLY A 20 -8.38 13.96 11.98
N ASN A 21 -9.10 14.37 10.94
CA ASN A 21 -10.31 15.19 11.10
C ASN A 21 -11.52 14.40 11.61
N GLN A 22 -11.47 13.06 11.53
CA GLN A 22 -12.51 12.18 12.04
C GLN A 22 -11.89 10.96 12.69
N TYR A 23 -12.47 10.50 13.80
CA TYR A 23 -12.10 9.25 14.46
C TYR A 23 -13.27 8.29 14.42
N CYS A 24 -13.03 7.07 13.93
CA CYS A 24 -14.03 6.02 13.85
C CYS A 24 -13.63 4.87 14.78
N LEU A 25 -14.57 4.42 15.60
CA LEU A 25 -14.44 3.22 16.41
C LEU A 25 -15.05 2.05 15.64
N PHE A 26 -14.20 1.11 15.23
CA PHE A 26 -14.62 -0.16 14.65
C PHE A 26 -14.69 -1.22 15.73
N VAL A 27 -15.80 -1.94 15.80
CA VAL A 27 -16.02 -3.03 16.73
C VAL A 27 -16.21 -4.32 15.94
N TYR A 28 -15.34 -5.29 16.19
CA TYR A 28 -15.28 -6.54 15.46
C TYR A 28 -15.66 -7.73 16.34
N GLU A 29 -16.40 -8.66 15.77
CA GLU A 29 -16.53 -10.03 16.25
C GLU A 29 -15.56 -10.89 15.42
N VAL A 30 -14.52 -11.46 16.06
CA VAL A 30 -13.39 -12.11 15.36
C VAL A 30 -13.55 -13.61 15.41
N TYR A 31 -13.67 -14.26 14.26
CA TYR A 31 -13.70 -15.72 14.11
C TYR A 31 -12.32 -16.24 13.73
N GLU A 32 -11.73 -17.07 14.58
CA GLU A 32 -10.37 -17.58 14.40
C GLU A 32 -10.30 -18.88 13.60
N ASP A 33 -11.37 -19.70 13.59
CA ASP A 33 -11.40 -20.98 12.88
C ASP A 33 -11.84 -20.75 11.43
N VAL A 34 -10.85 -20.46 10.58
CA VAL A 34 -11.03 -20.24 9.15
C VAL A 34 -10.27 -21.31 8.37
N ARG A 35 -10.96 -22.06 7.54
CA ARG A 35 -10.40 -23.21 6.82
C ARG A 35 -10.43 -22.98 5.32
N LEU A 36 -9.32 -23.33 4.66
CA LEU A 36 -9.24 -23.32 3.20
C LEU A 36 -10.16 -24.39 2.60
N VAL A 37 -11.03 -23.99 1.69
CA VAL A 37 -11.88 -24.91 0.90
C VAL A 37 -11.22 -25.24 -0.42
N GLY A 38 -10.65 -24.25 -1.11
CA GLY A 38 -9.96 -24.44 -2.36
C GLY A 38 -9.36 -23.16 -2.93
N ALA A 39 -8.40 -23.34 -3.81
CA ALA A 39 -7.78 -22.30 -4.61
C ALA A 39 -7.36 -22.90 -5.96
N PRO A 40 -7.25 -22.12 -7.03
CA PRO A 40 -6.74 -22.61 -8.30
C PRO A 40 -5.25 -22.94 -8.20
N PRO A 41 -4.73 -23.81 -9.08
CA PRO A 41 -3.28 -24.03 -9.17
C PRO A 41 -2.56 -22.74 -9.57
N SER A 42 -1.26 -22.63 -9.23
CA SER A 42 -0.45 -21.43 -9.49
C SER A 42 -0.40 -21.03 -10.96
N SER A 43 -0.52 -21.98 -11.87
CA SER A 43 -0.60 -21.74 -13.32
C SER A 43 -1.82 -20.91 -13.75
N ILE A 44 -2.87 -20.90 -12.94
CA ILE A 44 -4.09 -20.09 -13.13
C ILE A 44 -4.07 -18.89 -12.19
N GLY A 45 -3.83 -19.12 -10.90
CA GLY A 45 -3.88 -18.08 -9.86
C GLY A 45 -2.78 -17.03 -9.96
N LYS A 46 -1.66 -17.35 -10.63
CA LYS A 46 -0.55 -16.43 -10.92
C LYS A 46 -0.25 -16.30 -12.41
N PHE A 47 -1.25 -16.54 -13.26
CA PHE A 47 -1.06 -16.36 -14.69
C PHE A 47 -0.64 -14.93 -15.03
N GLY A 48 0.42 -14.78 -15.83
CA GLY A 48 1.02 -13.49 -16.15
C GLY A 48 1.96 -12.92 -15.07
N ALA A 49 1.90 -13.44 -13.84
CA ALA A 49 2.78 -13.09 -12.71
C ALA A 49 3.08 -11.56 -12.62
N ASP A 50 4.35 -11.19 -12.41
CA ASP A 50 4.77 -9.78 -12.33
C ASP A 50 4.62 -9.03 -13.67
N THR A 51 4.64 -9.74 -14.81
CA THR A 51 4.52 -9.12 -16.15
C THR A 51 3.16 -8.46 -16.31
N ASP A 52 2.09 -9.12 -15.89
CA ASP A 52 0.72 -8.61 -16.02
C ASP A 52 0.27 -7.75 -14.82
N ASN A 53 1.06 -7.70 -13.75
CA ASN A 53 0.71 -6.89 -12.60
C ASN A 53 0.69 -5.40 -12.98
N TRP A 54 -0.35 -4.67 -12.56
CA TRP A 54 -0.64 -3.29 -12.95
C TRP A 54 -0.85 -3.08 -14.45
N MET A 55 -1.16 -4.17 -15.18
CA MET A 55 -1.43 -4.12 -16.61
C MET A 55 -2.88 -4.52 -16.90
N TRP A 56 -3.38 -4.09 -18.05
CA TRP A 56 -4.69 -4.43 -18.58
C TRP A 56 -4.55 -4.88 -20.05
N PRO A 57 -5.30 -5.87 -20.53
CA PRO A 57 -6.22 -6.74 -19.79
C PRO A 57 -5.51 -7.79 -18.92
N ARG A 58 -6.23 -8.36 -17.94
CA ARG A 58 -5.73 -9.41 -17.07
C ARG A 58 -6.48 -10.70 -17.28
N HIS A 59 -5.72 -11.81 -17.24
CA HIS A 59 -6.25 -13.17 -17.45
C HIS A 59 -5.98 -14.06 -16.23
N THR A 60 -5.57 -13.49 -15.11
CA THR A 60 -5.28 -14.21 -13.87
C THR A 60 -6.57 -14.65 -13.22
N GLY A 61 -6.67 -15.93 -12.83
CA GLY A 61 -7.74 -16.45 -11.99
C GLY A 61 -7.32 -16.50 -10.52
N ASP A 62 -7.00 -15.35 -9.94
CA ASP A 62 -6.51 -15.23 -8.56
C ASP A 62 -7.68 -15.16 -7.58
N PHE A 63 -8.08 -16.33 -7.07
CA PHE A 63 -9.10 -16.44 -6.03
C PHE A 63 -8.78 -17.55 -5.04
N SER A 64 -9.35 -17.46 -3.85
CA SER A 64 -9.37 -18.54 -2.87
C SER A 64 -10.71 -18.55 -2.12
N VAL A 65 -11.14 -19.74 -1.75
CA VAL A 65 -12.39 -19.95 -1.01
C VAL A 65 -12.05 -20.45 0.38
N PHE A 66 -12.55 -19.73 1.37
CA PHE A 66 -12.41 -20.08 2.77
C PHE A 66 -13.78 -20.29 3.39
N ARG A 67 -13.85 -21.12 4.43
CA ARG A 67 -15.05 -21.33 5.23
C ARG A 67 -14.74 -20.99 6.67
N VAL A 68 -15.58 -20.12 7.25
CA VAL A 68 -15.52 -19.75 8.66
C VAL A 68 -16.30 -20.77 9.47
N TYR A 69 -15.73 -21.20 10.60
CA TYR A 69 -16.34 -22.09 11.57
C TYR A 69 -16.56 -21.38 12.89
N ALA A 70 -17.58 -21.80 13.61
CA ALA A 70 -17.98 -21.29 14.91
C ALA A 70 -18.29 -22.46 15.86
N ASP A 71 -18.51 -22.17 17.13
CA ASP A 71 -19.05 -23.17 18.05
C ASP A 71 -20.49 -23.58 17.64
N LYS A 72 -21.08 -24.56 18.35
CA LYS A 72 -22.44 -25.04 18.05
C LYS A 72 -23.52 -23.97 18.24
N ASN A 73 -23.22 -22.89 18.93
CA ASN A 73 -24.14 -21.76 19.19
C ASN A 73 -23.86 -20.59 18.20
N GLY A 74 -22.95 -20.74 17.24
CA GLY A 74 -22.58 -19.71 16.29
C GLY A 74 -21.65 -18.64 16.84
N LYS A 75 -21.03 -18.86 17.99
CA LYS A 75 -20.08 -17.92 18.62
C LYS A 75 -18.66 -18.17 18.14
N PRO A 76 -17.82 -17.10 18.12
CA PRO A 76 -16.38 -17.24 17.86
C PRO A 76 -15.73 -18.28 18.75
N ALA A 77 -14.90 -19.13 18.18
CA ALA A 77 -14.17 -20.17 18.88
C ALA A 77 -12.82 -20.41 18.22
N LYS A 78 -11.85 -20.86 19.02
CA LYS A 78 -10.60 -21.39 18.51
C LYS A 78 -10.86 -22.68 17.75
N TYR A 79 -9.89 -23.08 16.91
CA TYR A 79 -10.00 -24.31 16.14
C TYR A 79 -10.40 -25.51 17.01
N SER A 80 -11.47 -26.19 16.59
CA SER A 80 -11.90 -27.48 17.15
C SER A 80 -12.54 -28.33 16.07
N LYS A 81 -12.39 -29.67 16.18
CA LYS A 81 -13.08 -30.60 15.29
C LYS A 81 -14.60 -30.56 15.44
N ASP A 82 -15.08 -30.11 16.59
CA ASP A 82 -16.51 -30.02 16.92
C ASP A 82 -17.16 -28.71 16.41
N ASN A 83 -16.36 -27.77 15.92
CA ASN A 83 -16.90 -26.54 15.35
C ASN A 83 -17.69 -26.82 14.07
N VAL A 84 -18.74 -26.04 13.87
CA VAL A 84 -19.65 -26.15 12.74
C VAL A 84 -19.48 -24.95 11.80
N PRO A 85 -19.78 -25.08 10.50
CA PRO A 85 -19.76 -23.95 9.58
C PRO A 85 -20.64 -22.80 10.09
N LEU A 86 -20.10 -21.59 10.11
CA LEU A 86 -20.85 -20.39 10.45
C LEU A 86 -22.00 -20.20 9.47
N LYS A 87 -23.20 -19.97 10.00
CA LYS A 87 -24.38 -19.61 9.20
C LYS A 87 -24.48 -18.07 9.20
N PRO A 88 -24.16 -17.39 8.10
CA PRO A 88 -24.26 -15.93 8.04
C PRO A 88 -25.73 -15.50 8.08
N LYS A 89 -26.00 -14.33 8.66
CA LYS A 89 -27.36 -13.73 8.66
C LYS A 89 -27.81 -13.37 7.25
N HIS A 90 -26.88 -13.03 6.39
CA HIS A 90 -27.11 -12.68 4.99
C HIS A 90 -25.89 -13.09 4.16
N PHE A 91 -26.10 -13.35 2.88
CA PHE A 91 -25.03 -13.59 1.92
C PHE A 91 -25.33 -12.89 0.59
N LEU A 92 -24.27 -12.55 -0.15
CA LEU A 92 -24.40 -11.99 -1.48
C LEU A 92 -24.43 -13.13 -2.51
N PRO A 93 -25.47 -13.25 -3.32
CA PRO A 93 -25.54 -14.28 -4.35
C PRO A 93 -24.55 -13.97 -5.49
N ILE A 94 -23.88 -15.01 -5.99
CA ILE A 94 -22.98 -14.87 -7.14
C ILE A 94 -23.83 -14.86 -8.41
N SER A 95 -23.75 -13.80 -9.20
CA SER A 95 -24.40 -13.71 -10.51
C SER A 95 -23.48 -14.21 -11.61
N LEU A 96 -23.97 -15.15 -12.42
CA LEU A 96 -23.29 -15.62 -13.63
C LEU A 96 -23.79 -14.95 -14.91
N LYS A 97 -24.63 -13.92 -14.81
CA LYS A 97 -25.20 -13.21 -15.97
C LYS A 97 -24.17 -12.40 -16.75
N GLY A 98 -22.99 -12.13 -16.17
CA GLY A 98 -22.01 -11.22 -16.69
C GLY A 98 -22.45 -9.75 -16.57
N LEU A 99 -21.67 -8.86 -17.14
CA LEU A 99 -21.91 -7.41 -17.18
C LEU A 99 -21.99 -6.94 -18.62
N LYS A 100 -22.78 -5.90 -18.85
CA LYS A 100 -22.87 -5.18 -20.14
C LYS A 100 -22.29 -3.79 -19.97
N GLU A 101 -21.92 -3.18 -21.08
CA GLU A 101 -21.52 -1.78 -21.08
C GLU A 101 -22.66 -0.90 -20.50
N ASN A 102 -22.29 0.05 -19.64
CA ASN A 102 -23.20 0.94 -18.88
C ASN A 102 -24.01 0.27 -17.77
N ASP A 103 -23.77 -0.99 -17.43
CA ASP A 103 -24.36 -1.55 -16.21
C ASP A 103 -23.76 -0.86 -14.96
N PHE A 104 -24.62 -0.64 -13.95
CA PHE A 104 -24.12 -0.15 -12.66
C PHE A 104 -23.32 -1.23 -11.95
N VAL A 105 -22.10 -0.87 -11.55
CA VAL A 105 -21.21 -1.73 -10.76
C VAL A 105 -20.67 -0.98 -9.55
N MET A 106 -20.41 -1.69 -8.47
CA MET A 106 -19.90 -1.12 -7.24
C MET A 106 -18.86 -2.05 -6.61
N VAL A 107 -17.79 -1.48 -6.08
CA VAL A 107 -16.81 -2.18 -5.25
C VAL A 107 -17.09 -1.78 -3.80
N MET A 108 -17.32 -2.79 -2.93
CA MET A 108 -17.46 -2.57 -1.49
C MET A 108 -16.07 -2.75 -0.84
N GLY A 109 -15.61 -1.69 -0.19
CA GLY A 109 -14.32 -1.67 0.51
C GLY A 109 -13.64 -0.30 0.42
N PHE A 110 -12.66 -0.12 1.28
CA PHE A 110 -11.85 1.10 1.29
C PHE A 110 -10.60 0.90 0.44
N PRO A 111 -10.19 1.89 -0.37
CA PRO A 111 -8.85 1.89 -0.96
C PRO A 111 -7.80 1.98 0.16
N GLY A 112 -6.61 1.45 -0.07
CA GLY A 112 -5.51 1.52 0.92
C GLY A 112 -5.12 2.96 1.21
N THR A 113 -4.77 3.70 0.16
CA THR A 113 -4.41 5.13 0.19
C THR A 113 -4.81 5.81 -1.10
N THR A 114 -5.16 7.09 -1.01
CA THR A 114 -5.35 7.94 -2.19
C THR A 114 -4.74 9.30 -1.93
N ASP A 115 -4.05 9.85 -2.94
CA ASP A 115 -3.42 11.17 -2.89
C ASP A 115 -4.17 12.16 -3.79
N ARG A 116 -5.50 12.05 -3.80
CA ARG A 116 -6.39 12.82 -4.67
C ARG A 116 -6.20 14.33 -4.53
N PHE A 117 -5.89 14.79 -3.34
CA PHE A 117 -5.84 16.22 -3.00
C PHE A 117 -4.43 16.80 -3.01
N LEU A 118 -3.43 16.09 -3.52
CA LEU A 118 -2.12 16.68 -3.73
C LEU A 118 -2.20 17.91 -4.61
N THR A 119 -1.39 18.90 -4.26
CA THR A 119 -1.13 20.08 -5.12
C THR A 119 -0.18 19.71 -6.27
N SER A 120 0.00 20.62 -7.22
CA SER A 120 1.00 20.46 -8.29
C SER A 120 2.41 20.26 -7.74
N PHE A 121 2.74 20.89 -6.60
CA PHE A 121 4.03 20.74 -5.90
C PHE A 121 4.20 19.32 -5.35
N GLY A 122 3.15 18.74 -4.77
CA GLY A 122 3.19 17.35 -4.29
C GLY A 122 3.27 16.34 -5.43
N VAL A 123 2.60 16.59 -6.56
CA VAL A 123 2.72 15.76 -7.76
C VAL A 123 4.15 15.82 -8.31
N GLU A 124 4.76 17.01 -8.37
CA GLU A 124 6.15 17.20 -8.79
C GLU A 124 7.11 16.44 -7.87
N GLN A 125 6.97 16.58 -6.55
CA GLN A 125 7.79 15.85 -5.58
C GLN A 125 7.64 14.32 -5.74
N ALA A 126 6.43 13.83 -6.01
CA ALA A 126 6.18 12.42 -6.28
C ALA A 126 6.91 11.92 -7.54
N ILE A 127 6.86 12.71 -8.64
CA ILE A 127 7.47 12.36 -9.92
C ILE A 127 9.01 12.41 -9.86
N ASP A 128 9.56 13.45 -9.21
CA ASP A 128 10.98 13.77 -9.35
C ASP A 128 11.82 13.26 -8.18
N ILE A 129 11.23 13.04 -7.00
CA ILE A 129 11.94 12.64 -5.79
C ILE A 129 11.47 11.29 -5.27
N TYR A 130 10.20 11.19 -4.85
CA TYR A 130 9.73 10.03 -4.10
C TYR A 130 9.72 8.75 -4.93
N ASN A 131 9.03 8.75 -6.07
CA ASN A 131 8.89 7.54 -6.90
C ASN A 131 10.24 7.03 -7.44
N PRO A 132 11.13 7.88 -8.01
CA PRO A 132 12.44 7.45 -8.45
C PRO A 132 13.29 6.85 -7.32
N SER A 133 13.24 7.44 -6.13
CA SER A 133 13.98 6.96 -4.96
C SER A 133 13.51 5.58 -4.53
N VAL A 134 12.19 5.37 -4.44
CA VAL A 134 11.60 4.06 -4.12
C VAL A 134 11.97 3.02 -5.19
N VAL A 135 11.89 3.38 -6.47
CA VAL A 135 12.25 2.48 -7.58
C VAL A 135 13.72 2.09 -7.49
N THR A 136 14.61 3.05 -7.25
CA THR A 136 16.05 2.79 -7.12
C THR A 136 16.36 1.83 -5.97
N ALA A 137 15.87 2.13 -4.77
CA ALA A 137 16.07 1.30 -3.59
C ALA A 137 15.54 -0.13 -3.80
N ARG A 138 14.32 -0.24 -4.35
CA ARG A 138 13.68 -1.54 -4.59
C ARG A 138 14.31 -2.32 -5.72
N THR A 139 14.87 -1.66 -6.74
CA THR A 139 15.64 -2.32 -7.82
C THR A 139 16.86 -3.04 -7.24
N ALA A 140 17.62 -2.37 -6.39
CA ALA A 140 18.80 -2.98 -5.75
C ALA A 140 18.41 -4.22 -4.95
N LEU A 141 17.40 -4.12 -4.07
CA LEU A 141 16.92 -5.26 -3.28
C LEU A 141 16.38 -6.40 -4.14
N ARG A 142 15.56 -6.05 -5.14
CA ARG A 142 14.94 -7.03 -6.03
C ARG A 142 16.00 -7.86 -6.77
N ASN A 143 17.03 -7.21 -7.27
CA ASN A 143 18.12 -7.87 -7.99
C ASN A 143 18.85 -8.90 -7.11
N VAL A 144 19.18 -8.54 -5.87
CA VAL A 144 19.83 -9.45 -4.92
C VAL A 144 18.92 -10.62 -4.59
N MET A 145 17.67 -10.35 -4.19
CA MET A 145 16.71 -11.42 -3.85
C MET A 145 16.46 -12.36 -5.02
N GLN A 146 16.32 -11.83 -6.23
CA GLN A 146 16.09 -12.62 -7.43
C GLN A 146 17.28 -13.53 -7.75
N ALA A 147 18.50 -13.04 -7.61
CA ALA A 147 19.69 -13.85 -7.85
C ALA A 147 19.74 -15.05 -6.91
N ASP A 148 19.50 -14.86 -5.61
CA ASP A 148 19.50 -15.94 -4.64
C ASP A 148 18.33 -16.91 -4.84
N MET A 149 17.14 -16.40 -5.14
CA MET A 149 15.94 -17.20 -5.39
C MET A 149 16.05 -18.10 -6.64
N LEU A 150 16.83 -17.69 -7.63
CA LEU A 150 17.10 -18.48 -8.84
C LEU A 150 18.07 -19.63 -8.58
N GLN A 151 18.98 -19.47 -7.61
CA GLN A 151 19.97 -20.48 -7.30
C GLN A 151 19.44 -21.58 -6.40
N GLU A 152 18.56 -21.25 -5.43
CA GLU A 152 18.12 -22.20 -4.42
C GLU A 152 16.57 -22.20 -4.26
N PRO A 153 15.92 -23.37 -4.53
CA PRO A 153 14.46 -23.51 -4.38
C PRO A 153 13.94 -23.20 -2.97
N ARG A 154 14.71 -23.52 -1.92
CA ARG A 154 14.36 -23.22 -0.53
C ARG A 154 14.30 -21.72 -0.28
N VAL A 155 15.30 -20.96 -0.75
CA VAL A 155 15.33 -19.51 -0.68
C VAL A 155 14.15 -18.91 -1.43
N ARG A 156 13.85 -19.44 -2.62
CA ARG A 156 12.68 -19.00 -3.39
C ARG A 156 11.38 -19.13 -2.61
N ILE A 157 11.15 -20.21 -1.90
CA ILE A 157 9.95 -20.40 -1.08
C ILE A 157 9.93 -19.41 0.09
N GLN A 158 11.04 -19.25 0.81
CA GLN A 158 11.15 -18.36 1.96
C GLN A 158 10.94 -16.89 1.61
N TYR A 159 11.39 -16.46 0.44
CA TYR A 159 11.34 -15.06 0.01
C TYR A 159 10.17 -14.74 -0.93
N ALA A 160 9.42 -15.72 -1.39
CA ALA A 160 8.36 -15.55 -2.40
C ALA A 160 7.38 -14.41 -2.06
N SER A 161 6.87 -14.36 -0.83
CA SER A 161 5.93 -13.32 -0.39
C SER A 161 6.59 -11.94 -0.30
N LYS A 162 7.81 -11.86 0.23
CA LYS A 162 8.56 -10.61 0.34
C LYS A 162 8.92 -10.05 -1.04
N PHE A 163 9.39 -10.93 -1.94
CA PHE A 163 9.73 -10.57 -3.32
C PHE A 163 8.50 -10.09 -4.09
N ALA A 164 7.36 -10.76 -3.95
CA ALA A 164 6.12 -10.34 -4.58
C ALA A 164 5.66 -8.95 -4.10
N SER A 165 5.69 -8.69 -2.79
CA SER A 165 5.38 -7.37 -2.23
C SER A 165 6.36 -6.29 -2.70
N LEU A 166 7.65 -6.61 -2.74
CA LEU A 166 8.69 -5.69 -3.21
C LEU A 166 8.48 -5.33 -4.69
N SER A 167 8.26 -6.34 -5.55
CA SER A 167 8.02 -6.19 -6.99
C SER A 167 6.73 -5.43 -7.29
N ASN A 168 5.66 -5.67 -6.49
CA ASN A 168 4.39 -4.98 -6.65
C ASN A 168 4.54 -3.45 -6.52
N TYR A 169 5.16 -2.97 -5.46
CA TYR A 169 5.38 -1.53 -5.25
C TYR A 169 6.43 -0.96 -6.22
N TRP A 170 7.47 -1.72 -6.54
CA TRP A 170 8.46 -1.32 -7.53
C TRP A 170 7.82 -1.00 -8.88
N LYS A 171 6.97 -1.89 -9.36
CA LYS A 171 6.25 -1.70 -10.63
C LYS A 171 5.18 -0.62 -10.55
N PHE A 172 4.49 -0.51 -9.40
CA PHE A 172 3.52 0.54 -9.15
C PHE A 172 4.12 1.93 -9.32
N TYR A 173 5.23 2.23 -8.66
CA TYR A 173 5.83 3.57 -8.71
C TYR A 173 6.43 3.91 -10.07
N GLN A 174 6.91 2.93 -10.84
CA GLN A 174 7.28 3.14 -12.24
C GLN A 174 6.07 3.52 -13.08
N GLY A 175 4.99 2.76 -12.97
CA GLY A 175 3.74 3.01 -13.68
C GLY A 175 3.10 4.33 -13.28
N GLN A 176 3.06 4.64 -11.99
CA GLN A 176 2.53 5.91 -11.48
C GLN A 176 3.28 7.10 -12.05
N THR A 177 4.61 7.09 -12.05
CA THR A 177 5.42 8.16 -12.64
C THR A 177 5.10 8.35 -14.12
N THR A 178 5.00 7.26 -14.88
CA THR A 178 4.64 7.28 -16.30
C THR A 178 3.23 7.86 -16.51
N CYS A 179 2.25 7.40 -15.74
CA CYS A 179 0.88 7.88 -15.82
C CYS A 179 0.76 9.37 -15.47
N LEU A 180 1.39 9.80 -14.37
CA LEU A 180 1.36 11.20 -13.93
C LEU A 180 1.94 12.14 -14.99
N LYS A 181 3.01 11.71 -15.69
CA LYS A 181 3.62 12.46 -16.80
C LYS A 181 2.75 12.45 -18.05
N ASN A 182 2.28 11.27 -18.48
CA ASN A 182 1.50 11.14 -19.73
C ASN A 182 0.14 11.85 -19.67
N LEU A 183 -0.48 11.85 -18.49
CA LEU A 183 -1.77 12.54 -18.26
C LEU A 183 -1.61 14.01 -17.88
N ASP A 184 -0.39 14.50 -17.81
CA ASP A 184 -0.06 15.87 -17.40
C ASP A 184 -0.82 16.32 -16.14
N VAL A 185 -0.79 15.46 -15.12
CA VAL A 185 -1.52 15.70 -13.87
C VAL A 185 -1.04 16.96 -13.16
N LYS A 186 0.27 17.29 -13.28
CA LYS A 186 0.84 18.53 -12.72
C LYS A 186 0.14 19.77 -13.26
N SER A 187 0.02 19.90 -14.59
CA SER A 187 -0.65 21.06 -15.22
C SER A 187 -2.15 21.10 -14.89
N THR A 188 -2.81 19.94 -14.78
CA THR A 188 -4.20 19.88 -14.34
C THR A 188 -4.38 20.43 -12.93
N LYS A 189 -3.46 20.10 -12.00
CA LYS A 189 -3.45 20.65 -10.64
C LYS A 189 -3.13 22.14 -10.62
N GLN A 190 -2.15 22.60 -11.40
CA GLN A 190 -1.83 24.02 -11.55
C GLN A 190 -3.03 24.83 -12.05
N ALA A 191 -3.80 24.31 -13.01
CA ALA A 191 -5.00 24.96 -13.49
C ALA A 191 -6.06 25.11 -12.37
N LEU A 192 -6.19 24.12 -11.49
CA LEU A 192 -7.06 24.21 -10.30
C LEU A 192 -6.55 25.26 -9.32
N GLU A 193 -5.25 25.27 -9.03
CA GLU A 193 -4.59 26.23 -8.14
C GLU A 193 -4.73 27.67 -8.63
N ASN A 194 -4.59 27.88 -9.95
CA ASN A 194 -4.80 29.18 -10.57
C ASN A 194 -6.26 29.66 -10.42
N ARG A 195 -7.24 28.77 -10.58
CA ARG A 195 -8.65 29.09 -10.33
C ARG A 195 -8.91 29.44 -8.87
N PHE A 196 -8.28 28.71 -7.96
CA PHE A 196 -8.35 28.98 -6.53
C PHE A 196 -7.74 30.35 -6.18
N ALA A 197 -6.56 30.67 -6.72
CA ALA A 197 -5.93 31.99 -6.55
C ALA A 197 -6.83 33.13 -7.05
N GLN A 198 -7.42 32.98 -8.26
CA GLN A 198 -8.36 33.97 -8.80
C GLN A 198 -9.63 34.10 -7.94
N TRP A 199 -10.11 33.04 -7.31
CA TRP A 199 -11.25 33.08 -6.41
C TRP A 199 -10.91 33.80 -5.09
N ILE A 200 -9.69 33.62 -4.57
CA ILE A 200 -9.17 34.33 -3.39
C ILE A 200 -9.12 35.85 -3.66
N GLU A 201 -8.54 36.27 -4.78
CA GLU A 201 -8.33 37.69 -5.11
C GLU A 201 -9.64 38.49 -5.23
N LYS A 202 -10.78 37.84 -5.47
CA LYS A 202 -12.08 38.51 -5.60
C LYS A 202 -12.73 38.94 -4.30
N ASP A 203 -12.17 38.59 -3.14
CA ASP A 203 -12.78 38.88 -1.84
C ASP A 203 -11.71 39.10 -0.77
N ALA A 204 -11.79 40.22 -0.07
CA ALA A 204 -10.80 40.59 0.95
C ALA A 204 -10.73 39.61 2.13
N LYS A 205 -11.86 39.01 2.53
CA LYS A 205 -11.90 38.03 3.61
C LYS A 205 -11.20 36.75 3.21
N ARG A 206 -11.47 36.28 1.98
CA ARG A 206 -10.78 35.10 1.40
C ARG A 206 -9.30 35.35 1.29
N LYS A 207 -8.89 36.54 0.87
CA LYS A 207 -7.47 36.91 0.77
C LYS A 207 -6.81 36.89 2.13
N ALA A 208 -7.47 37.39 3.17
CA ALA A 208 -6.95 37.37 4.55
C ALA A 208 -6.85 35.93 5.11
N GLU A 209 -7.76 35.03 4.71
CA GLU A 209 -7.83 33.66 5.23
C GLU A 209 -6.95 32.68 4.44
N TYR A 210 -6.91 32.78 3.09
CA TYR A 210 -6.29 31.80 2.21
C TYR A 210 -5.15 32.33 1.34
N GLY A 211 -4.82 33.64 1.43
CA GLY A 211 -3.88 34.30 0.52
C GLY A 211 -2.51 33.62 0.44
N ASP A 212 -2.00 33.14 1.56
CA ASP A 212 -0.67 32.57 1.66
C ASP A 212 -0.63 31.02 1.48
N VAL A 213 -1.80 30.36 1.36
CA VAL A 213 -1.88 28.89 1.37
C VAL A 213 -1.02 28.24 0.29
N LEU A 214 -1.10 28.70 -0.95
CA LEU A 214 -0.33 28.12 -2.05
C LEU A 214 1.15 28.39 -1.94
N ALA A 215 1.54 29.59 -1.46
CA ALA A 215 2.94 29.95 -1.25
C ALA A 215 3.55 29.09 -0.12
N ASN A 216 2.84 28.95 1.00
CA ASN A 216 3.27 28.15 2.14
C ASN A 216 3.39 26.65 1.76
N LEU A 217 2.43 26.13 0.97
CA LEU A 217 2.51 24.74 0.48
C LEU A 217 3.72 24.54 -0.44
N LYS A 218 3.99 25.49 -1.35
CA LYS A 218 5.16 25.42 -2.22
C LYS A 218 6.45 25.40 -1.41
N GLU A 219 6.60 26.31 -0.45
CA GLU A 219 7.76 26.36 0.42
C GLU A 219 7.94 25.07 1.23
N ALA A 220 6.84 24.54 1.81
CA ALA A 220 6.87 23.30 2.57
C ALA A 220 7.33 22.11 1.72
N TYR A 221 6.81 21.95 0.49
CA TYR A 221 7.27 20.89 -0.41
C TYR A 221 8.74 21.04 -0.82
N GLN A 222 9.20 22.26 -1.06
CA GLN A 222 10.61 22.52 -1.36
C GLN A 222 11.52 22.20 -0.17
N ALA A 223 11.15 22.62 1.03
CA ALA A 223 11.91 22.37 2.26
C ALA A 223 11.95 20.89 2.66
N THR A 224 10.91 20.11 2.30
CA THR A 224 10.83 18.68 2.66
C THR A 224 11.43 17.73 1.64
N GLY A 225 11.88 18.21 0.48
CA GLY A 225 12.37 17.35 -0.61
C GLY A 225 13.53 16.43 -0.21
N GLU A 226 14.53 16.96 0.49
CA GLU A 226 15.68 16.19 0.97
C GLU A 226 15.27 15.19 2.06
N TYR A 227 14.35 15.57 2.94
CA TYR A 227 13.81 14.68 3.98
C TYR A 227 12.98 13.53 3.39
N GLU A 228 12.26 13.75 2.29
CA GLU A 228 11.55 12.68 1.59
C GLU A 228 12.51 11.63 1.05
N LEU A 229 13.63 12.06 0.48
CA LEU A 229 14.69 11.15 0.03
C LEU A 229 15.22 10.31 1.20
N LEU A 230 15.60 10.97 2.30
CA LEU A 230 16.08 10.31 3.51
C LEU A 230 15.03 9.34 4.07
N ARG A 231 13.76 9.75 4.12
CA ARG A 231 12.65 8.94 4.59
C ARG A 231 12.50 7.65 3.80
N VAL A 232 12.61 7.69 2.47
CA VAL A 232 12.53 6.49 1.63
C VAL A 232 13.59 5.48 2.01
N TYR A 233 14.83 5.92 2.21
CA TYR A 233 15.94 5.01 2.51
C TYR A 233 15.97 4.54 3.96
N THR A 234 15.43 5.29 4.90
CA THR A 234 15.47 4.95 6.34
C THR A 234 14.21 4.24 6.85
N THR A 235 13.03 4.56 6.30
CA THR A 235 11.75 4.01 6.81
C THR A 235 11.28 2.74 6.14
N ASP A 236 11.81 2.35 5.01
CA ASP A 236 11.53 1.01 4.49
C ASP A 236 12.25 -0.02 5.37
N LYS A 237 11.66 -0.31 6.54
CA LYS A 237 12.18 -1.29 7.51
C LYS A 237 12.45 -2.65 6.87
N ARG A 238 11.81 -2.95 5.75
CA ARG A 238 12.06 -4.16 4.96
C ARG A 238 13.39 -4.08 4.23
N PHE A 239 13.77 -2.89 3.78
CA PHE A 239 15.10 -2.64 3.21
C PHE A 239 16.18 -2.90 4.26
N LEU A 240 16.09 -2.25 5.42
CA LEU A 240 17.09 -2.40 6.49
C LEU A 240 17.12 -3.81 7.09
N ALA A 241 15.96 -4.44 7.30
CA ALA A 241 15.89 -5.79 7.85
C ALA A 241 16.42 -6.86 6.87
N THR A 242 16.17 -6.71 5.59
CA THR A 242 16.67 -7.64 4.56
C THR A 242 18.18 -7.47 4.37
N SER A 243 18.69 -6.24 4.37
CA SER A 243 20.13 -5.98 4.30
C SER A 243 20.86 -6.48 5.56
N LYS A 244 20.32 -6.30 6.77
CA LYS A 244 20.90 -6.85 8.01
C LYS A 244 20.92 -8.38 8.04
N ALA A 245 19.86 -9.04 7.58
CA ALA A 245 19.80 -10.49 7.50
C ALA A 245 20.81 -11.06 6.49
N GLN A 246 21.03 -10.38 5.38
CA GLN A 246 22.02 -10.79 4.37
C GLN A 246 23.47 -10.52 4.81
N ILE A 247 23.70 -9.47 5.60
CA ILE A 247 25.03 -9.15 6.16
C ILE A 247 25.42 -10.17 7.25
N SER A 248 24.45 -10.75 7.98
CA SER A 248 24.72 -11.69 9.08
C SER A 248 25.03 -13.14 8.64
N GLU A 249 24.73 -13.50 7.40
CA GLU A 249 24.99 -14.85 6.87
C GLU A 249 25.97 -14.86 5.68
N ASN A 250 27.24 -14.56 5.96
CA ASN A 250 28.40 -14.89 5.12
C ASN A 250 28.50 -14.35 3.68
N HIS A 251 27.84 -13.27 3.32
CA HIS A 251 28.19 -12.55 2.09
C HIS A 251 28.62 -11.13 2.44
N THR A 252 29.91 -10.89 2.37
CA THR A 252 30.52 -9.55 2.30
C THR A 252 30.08 -8.92 0.98
N MET A 253 28.84 -8.46 0.91
CA MET A 253 28.43 -7.55 -0.15
C MET A 253 29.13 -6.22 0.12
N LYS A 254 30.32 -6.04 -0.45
CA LYS A 254 30.85 -4.71 -0.70
C LYS A 254 29.87 -4.05 -1.67
N LEU A 255 28.83 -3.44 -1.13
CA LEU A 255 28.17 -2.35 -1.80
C LEU A 255 29.28 -1.32 -2.02
N LYS A 256 29.79 -1.23 -3.25
CA LYS A 256 30.55 -0.08 -3.69
C LYS A 256 29.56 1.08 -3.74
N THR A 257 29.29 1.61 -2.59
CA THR A 257 28.53 2.85 -2.40
C THR A 257 29.54 3.97 -2.29
N ASP A 258 30.25 4.24 -3.39
CA ASP A 258 31.11 5.41 -3.45
C ASP A 258 30.32 6.73 -3.35
N LYS A 259 29.02 6.68 -3.04
CA LYS A 259 28.14 7.85 -2.85
C LYS A 259 26.91 7.61 -1.96
N PHE A 260 26.80 6.52 -1.21
CA PHE A 260 25.66 6.30 -0.31
C PHE A 260 26.17 6.08 1.10
N PHE A 261 25.76 6.97 1.98
CA PHE A 261 25.87 7.02 3.42
C PHE A 261 26.46 5.78 4.11
N ASP A 262 27.52 5.99 4.83
CA ASP A 262 28.03 5.03 5.80
C ASP A 262 26.95 4.79 6.85
N CYS A 263 26.42 3.56 6.91
CA CYS A 263 25.28 3.22 7.78
C CYS A 263 25.61 3.37 9.28
N GLU A 264 26.87 3.59 9.64
CA GLU A 264 27.27 3.86 11.02
C GLU A 264 27.05 5.33 11.44
N GLU A 265 27.07 6.29 10.49
CA GLU A 265 26.80 7.69 10.81
C GLU A 265 25.29 8.02 10.96
N VAL A 266 24.41 7.21 10.38
CA VAL A 266 22.96 7.46 10.43
C VAL A 266 22.30 6.90 11.72
N MET A 267 23.02 6.08 12.50
CA MET A 267 22.51 5.51 13.75
C MET A 267 22.87 6.30 15.03
N CYS A 268 23.44 7.48 14.89
CA CYS A 268 23.83 8.34 16.03
C CYS A 268 22.94 9.55 16.25
N PHE A 269 21.70 9.54 15.84
CA PHE A 269 20.71 10.53 16.26
C PHE A 269 19.63 9.86 17.11
N GLU A 270 19.88 9.78 18.42
CA GLU A 270 18.86 9.75 19.45
C GLU A 270 18.21 11.13 19.62
#